data_bd8c8e2f112ca6bdba8d1552c7d54aa7
#
_entry.id   bd8c8e2f112ca6bdba8d1552c7d54aa7
#
_cell.length_a   1.000
_cell.length_b   1.000
_cell.length_c   1.000
_cell.angle_alpha   90.00
_cell.angle_beta   90.00
_cell.angle_gamma   90.00
#
_symmetry.space_group_name_H-M   'P 1'
#
loop_
_entity.id
_entity.type
_entity.pdbx_description
1 polymer ?
#
loop_
_entity_poly.entity_id
_entity_poly.type
_entity_poly.pdbx_seq_one_letter_code
_entity_poly.pdbx_strand_id
1 'polypeptide(L)'
;LDLGSRQELRKLLDLLASPPLAAAAGLDAADFERLHAWLHAAGARWGLDAEHRERRGAPHDDAYTWQFALDRLLLGHACGSDDDVAGVAPWPELEGGALHALDALLRLLRVLARHERAFAEAMPPAQWRERLLGLLDALLPTPPAAAAAQRALDRLHALIDDFAWQAQRAGHAAAVDGEVVRAHFTAALGAADTRAPLLTGGVSFARMVPMRLLPFRVICLLGMNDGDFPRRDPAAGLN
;
A
#
# COMPACT_ATOMS: atom_id res chain seq x y z
N LEU A 1 4.56 -0.30 4.57
CA LEU A 1 3.66 0.17 5.63
C LEU A 1 4.43 0.18 6.94
N ASP A 2 4.64 1.36 7.51
CA ASP A 2 5.17 1.47 8.85
C ASP A 2 4.03 1.20 9.82
N LEU A 3 3.87 -0.04 10.26
CA LEU A 3 2.83 -0.48 11.19
C LEU A 3 3.05 0.03 12.64
N GLY A 4 3.96 0.98 12.85
CA GLY A 4 4.34 1.52 14.16
C GLY A 4 3.81 2.92 14.49
N SER A 5 2.94 3.52 13.66
CA SER A 5 2.44 4.87 13.90
C SER A 5 0.96 4.90 14.25
N ARG A 6 0.53 5.92 15.02
CA ARG A 6 -0.88 6.15 15.40
C ARG A 6 -1.86 6.32 14.21
N GLN A 7 -1.37 6.32 12.97
CA GLN A 7 -2.16 6.42 11.74
C GLN A 7 -2.38 5.08 11.04
N GLU A 8 -2.02 3.97 11.66
CA GLU A 8 -2.04 2.63 11.05
C GLU A 8 -3.44 2.18 10.63
N LEU A 9 -4.41 2.38 11.49
CA LEU A 9 -5.80 2.00 11.21
C LEU A 9 -6.24 2.59 9.87
N ARG A 10 -6.02 3.89 9.67
CA ARG A 10 -6.42 4.58 8.46
C ARG A 10 -5.65 4.07 7.24
N LYS A 11 -4.33 3.95 7.35
CA LYS A 11 -3.48 3.47 6.25
C LYS A 11 -3.82 2.05 5.83
N LEU A 12 -4.16 1.19 6.78
CA LEU A 12 -4.53 -0.20 6.49
C LEU A 12 -5.89 -0.27 5.79
N LEU A 13 -6.87 0.49 6.26
CA LEU A 13 -8.16 0.58 5.60
C LEU A 13 -8.06 1.26 4.23
N ASP A 14 -7.23 2.30 4.08
CA ASP A 14 -6.95 2.94 2.79
C ASP A 14 -6.28 1.97 1.80
N LEU A 15 -5.40 1.08 2.29
CA LEU A 15 -4.82 0.03 1.46
C LEU A 15 -5.90 -0.96 0.99
N LEU A 16 -6.72 -1.46 1.91
CA LEU A 16 -7.82 -2.38 1.59
C LEU A 16 -8.86 -1.73 0.67
N ALA A 17 -9.10 -0.42 0.83
CA ALA A 17 -10.01 0.36 0.00
C ALA A 17 -9.44 0.71 -1.39
N SER A 18 -8.16 0.39 -1.65
CA SER A 18 -7.62 0.55 -3.00
C SER A 18 -8.42 -0.27 -4.01
N PRO A 19 -8.77 0.28 -5.19
CA PRO A 19 -9.72 -0.37 -6.10
C PRO A 19 -9.39 -1.83 -6.45
N PRO A 20 -8.13 -2.23 -6.69
CA PRO A 20 -7.82 -3.63 -6.97
C PRO A 20 -8.09 -4.57 -5.79
N LEU A 21 -7.73 -4.15 -4.56
CA LEU A 21 -7.92 -4.97 -3.37
C LEU A 21 -9.39 -5.02 -2.93
N ALA A 22 -10.09 -3.88 -2.98
CA ALA A 22 -11.53 -3.82 -2.69
C ALA A 22 -12.32 -4.74 -3.64
N ALA A 23 -12.02 -4.67 -4.94
CA ALA A 23 -12.66 -5.54 -5.94
C ALA A 23 -12.33 -7.02 -5.72
N ALA A 24 -11.07 -7.35 -5.41
CA ALA A 24 -10.66 -8.73 -5.13
C ALA A 24 -11.30 -9.30 -3.85
N ALA A 25 -11.55 -8.43 -2.87
CA ALA A 25 -12.22 -8.79 -1.61
C ALA A 25 -13.75 -8.73 -1.69
N GLY A 26 -14.34 -8.18 -2.76
CA GLY A 26 -15.78 -8.00 -2.91
C GLY A 26 -16.36 -6.98 -1.94
N LEU A 27 -15.58 -5.94 -1.57
CA LEU A 27 -15.97 -4.91 -0.60
C LEU A 27 -16.50 -3.66 -1.29
N ASP A 28 -17.55 -3.08 -0.72
CA ASP A 28 -18.14 -1.82 -1.12
C ASP A 28 -17.86 -0.69 -0.09
N ALA A 29 -18.33 0.53 -0.38
CA ALA A 29 -18.12 1.67 0.50
C ALA A 29 -18.77 1.48 1.88
N ALA A 30 -19.93 0.82 1.95
CA ALA A 30 -20.62 0.56 3.21
C ALA A 30 -19.87 -0.45 4.09
N ASP A 31 -19.16 -1.40 3.47
CA ASP A 31 -18.28 -2.34 4.17
C ASP A 31 -17.13 -1.62 4.87
N PHE A 32 -16.51 -0.64 4.20
CA PHE A 32 -15.43 0.14 4.79
C PHE A 32 -15.90 1.02 5.95
N GLU A 33 -17.08 1.63 5.83
CA GLU A 33 -17.67 2.39 6.93
C GLU A 33 -17.95 1.50 8.15
N ARG A 34 -18.49 0.30 7.92
CA ARG A 34 -18.71 -0.70 8.98
C ARG A 34 -17.42 -1.16 9.63
N LEU A 35 -16.42 -1.54 8.83
CA LEU A 35 -15.10 -1.94 9.35
C LEU A 35 -14.48 -0.83 10.19
N HIS A 36 -14.55 0.41 9.75
CA HIS A 36 -14.02 1.53 10.50
C HIS A 36 -14.74 1.72 11.84
N ALA A 37 -16.09 1.66 11.82
CA ALA A 37 -16.90 1.78 13.05
C ALA A 37 -16.60 0.64 14.04
N TRP A 38 -16.57 -0.61 13.57
CA TRP A 38 -16.29 -1.77 14.41
C TRP A 38 -14.89 -1.73 15.03
N LEU A 39 -13.86 -1.47 14.23
CA LEU A 39 -12.49 -1.40 14.73
C LEU A 39 -12.29 -0.26 15.71
N HIS A 40 -12.93 0.88 15.45
CA HIS A 40 -12.89 2.01 16.38
C HIS A 40 -13.58 1.68 17.72
N ALA A 41 -14.76 1.06 17.68
CA ALA A 41 -15.54 0.68 18.84
C ALA A 41 -14.86 -0.48 19.62
N ALA A 42 -14.31 -1.47 18.91
CA ALA A 42 -13.53 -2.55 19.51
C ALA A 42 -12.21 -2.08 20.12
N GLY A 43 -11.74 -0.88 19.77
CA GLY A 43 -10.58 -0.25 20.38
C GLY A 43 -9.27 -0.40 19.61
N ALA A 44 -9.29 -0.79 18.34
CA ALA A 44 -8.06 -0.83 17.54
C ALA A 44 -7.39 0.56 17.46
N ARG A 45 -6.10 0.63 17.77
CA ARG A 45 -5.33 1.89 17.70
C ARG A 45 -4.05 1.72 16.89
N TRP A 46 -3.09 0.95 17.40
CA TRP A 46 -1.82 0.71 16.73
C TRP A 46 -1.15 -0.58 17.22
N GLY A 47 -0.25 -1.14 16.39
CA GLY A 47 0.46 -2.37 16.69
C GLY A 47 -0.37 -3.63 16.36
N LEU A 48 0.28 -4.63 15.75
CA LEU A 48 -0.39 -5.89 15.47
C LEU A 48 -0.77 -6.63 16.77
N ASP A 49 0.22 -6.78 17.64
CA ASP A 49 0.17 -7.48 18.94
C ASP A 49 1.21 -6.88 19.89
N ALA A 50 1.31 -7.40 21.12
CA ALA A 50 2.28 -6.98 22.13
C ALA A 50 3.73 -7.16 21.65
N GLU A 51 4.05 -8.27 20.98
CA GLU A 51 5.39 -8.54 20.45
C GLU A 51 5.79 -7.53 19.38
N HIS A 52 4.88 -7.17 18.49
CA HIS A 52 5.14 -6.15 17.47
C HIS A 52 5.44 -4.79 18.13
N ARG A 53 4.71 -4.41 19.19
CA ARG A 53 4.99 -3.19 19.95
C ARG A 53 6.38 -3.21 20.58
N GLU A 54 6.75 -4.32 21.21
CA GLU A 54 8.06 -4.48 21.84
C GLU A 54 9.19 -4.36 20.83
N ARG A 55 9.06 -5.00 19.66
CA ARG A 55 10.03 -4.84 18.55
C ARG A 55 10.17 -3.40 18.06
N ARG A 56 9.14 -2.58 18.26
CA ARG A 56 9.11 -1.14 17.93
C ARG A 56 9.51 -0.23 19.10
N GLY A 57 10.04 -0.80 20.19
CA GLY A 57 10.50 -0.05 21.36
C GLY A 57 9.39 0.47 22.27
N ALA A 58 8.18 -0.10 22.18
CA ALA A 58 7.07 0.22 23.06
C ALA A 58 6.87 -0.86 24.13
N PRO A 59 6.09 -0.60 25.19
CA PRO A 59 5.76 -1.61 26.19
C PRO A 59 5.10 -2.85 25.57
N HIS A 60 5.44 -4.03 26.11
CA HIS A 60 4.79 -5.29 25.78
C HIS A 60 3.37 -5.31 26.40
N ASP A 61 2.41 -4.80 25.62
CA ASP A 61 1.01 -4.65 26.04
C ASP A 61 0.09 -4.82 24.84
N ASP A 62 -0.88 -5.72 24.95
CA ASP A 62 -1.86 -6.01 23.92
C ASP A 62 -3.03 -5.02 23.89
N ALA A 63 -3.23 -4.23 24.93
CA ALA A 63 -4.35 -3.30 24.98
C ALA A 63 -4.37 -2.37 23.77
N TYR A 64 -5.51 -2.33 23.08
CA TYR A 64 -5.70 -1.51 21.85
C TYR A 64 -4.83 -1.87 20.66
N THR A 65 -4.28 -3.08 20.60
CA THR A 65 -3.67 -3.63 19.40
C THR A 65 -4.74 -4.08 18.39
N TRP A 66 -4.32 -4.45 17.19
CA TRP A 66 -5.21 -5.08 16.23
C TRP A 66 -5.71 -6.44 16.71
N GLN A 67 -4.82 -7.26 17.30
CA GLN A 67 -5.20 -8.54 17.88
C GLN A 67 -6.26 -8.36 18.97
N PHE A 68 -6.06 -7.44 19.91
CA PHE A 68 -7.02 -7.10 20.95
C PHE A 68 -8.40 -6.76 20.38
N ALA A 69 -8.47 -5.89 19.36
CA ALA A 69 -9.73 -5.49 18.77
C ALA A 69 -10.42 -6.65 18.02
N LEU A 70 -9.63 -7.45 17.28
CA LEU A 70 -10.15 -8.61 16.56
C LEU A 70 -10.66 -9.69 17.51
N ASP A 71 -9.98 -9.94 18.61
CA ASP A 71 -10.42 -10.91 19.63
C ASP A 71 -11.77 -10.48 20.23
N ARG A 72 -11.94 -9.19 20.54
CA ARG A 72 -13.22 -8.65 21.00
C ARG A 72 -14.35 -8.81 19.97
N LEU A 73 -14.08 -8.50 18.70
CA LEU A 73 -15.05 -8.65 17.61
C LEU A 73 -15.42 -10.12 17.38
N LEU A 74 -14.43 -11.01 17.32
CA LEU A 74 -14.65 -12.44 17.06
C LEU A 74 -15.38 -13.11 18.24
N LEU A 75 -14.99 -12.79 19.48
CA LEU A 75 -15.67 -13.31 20.67
C LEU A 75 -17.10 -12.78 20.77
N GLY A 76 -17.33 -11.50 20.50
CA GLY A 76 -18.67 -10.92 20.47
C GLY A 76 -19.59 -11.61 19.46
N HIS A 77 -19.05 -11.95 18.28
CA HIS A 77 -19.79 -12.73 17.29
C HIS A 77 -20.05 -14.18 17.73
N ALA A 78 -19.05 -14.83 18.36
CA ALA A 78 -19.14 -16.25 18.74
C ALA A 78 -20.00 -16.48 20.00
N CYS A 79 -19.87 -15.62 21.02
CA CYS A 79 -20.52 -15.82 22.31
C CYS A 79 -21.83 -15.04 22.47
N GLY A 80 -22.00 -13.93 21.76
CA GLY A 80 -23.22 -13.12 21.83
C GLY A 80 -23.54 -12.56 23.24
N SER A 81 -22.55 -12.53 24.12
CA SER A 81 -22.70 -12.06 25.51
C SER A 81 -21.67 -10.99 25.83
N ASP A 82 -21.94 -10.18 26.83
CA ASP A 82 -21.04 -9.17 27.36
C ASP A 82 -20.11 -9.74 28.46
N ASP A 83 -20.22 -11.03 28.77
CA ASP A 83 -19.39 -11.69 29.77
C ASP A 83 -17.94 -11.82 29.31
N ASP A 84 -17.02 -11.51 30.21
CA ASP A 84 -15.59 -11.60 29.95
C ASP A 84 -15.16 -13.06 29.63
N VAL A 85 -14.48 -13.30 28.51
CA VAL A 85 -14.00 -14.60 28.14
C VAL A 85 -12.47 -14.57 28.14
N ALA A 86 -11.85 -15.27 29.07
CA ALA A 86 -10.41 -15.35 29.26
C ALA A 86 -9.71 -13.97 29.34
N GLY A 87 -10.36 -13.00 29.98
CA GLY A 87 -9.82 -11.63 30.15
C GLY A 87 -10.05 -10.71 28.93
N VAL A 88 -10.84 -11.14 27.95
CA VAL A 88 -11.24 -10.33 26.80
C VAL A 88 -12.72 -10.00 26.89
N ALA A 89 -13.05 -8.71 26.97
CA ALA A 89 -14.44 -8.23 26.95
C ALA A 89 -14.98 -8.29 25.51
N PRO A 90 -15.93 -9.17 25.18
CA PRO A 90 -16.52 -9.28 23.85
C PRO A 90 -17.17 -7.97 23.39
N TRP A 91 -17.25 -7.78 22.09
CA TRP A 91 -18.03 -6.69 21.50
C TRP A 91 -19.14 -7.27 20.62
N PRO A 92 -20.40 -7.34 21.14
CA PRO A 92 -21.45 -8.16 20.54
C PRO A 92 -22.22 -7.51 19.39
N GLU A 93 -21.97 -6.24 19.07
CA GLU A 93 -22.72 -5.49 18.06
C GLU A 93 -22.32 -5.83 16.61
N LEU A 94 -21.74 -7.02 16.37
CA LEU A 94 -21.39 -7.49 15.04
C LEU A 94 -22.62 -8.07 14.34
N GLU A 95 -23.24 -7.28 13.45
CA GLU A 95 -24.37 -7.75 12.67
C GLU A 95 -23.93 -8.71 11.54
N GLY A 96 -24.58 -9.86 11.43
CA GLY A 96 -24.19 -11.01 10.64
C GLY A 96 -23.99 -10.79 9.12
N GLY A 97 -24.55 -9.73 8.56
CA GLY A 97 -24.49 -9.47 7.10
C GLY A 97 -23.14 -9.00 6.56
N ALA A 98 -22.20 -8.61 7.41
CA ALA A 98 -20.93 -8.01 6.98
C ALA A 98 -19.68 -8.78 7.45
N LEU A 99 -19.83 -10.04 7.85
CA LEU A 99 -18.70 -10.90 8.26
C LEU A 99 -17.66 -11.08 7.13
N HIS A 100 -18.09 -10.99 5.87
CA HIS A 100 -17.18 -11.05 4.73
C HIS A 100 -16.15 -9.90 4.76
N ALA A 101 -16.55 -8.72 5.20
CA ALA A 101 -15.65 -7.58 5.32
C ALA A 101 -14.60 -7.79 6.43
N LEU A 102 -15.02 -8.37 7.57
CA LEU A 102 -14.08 -8.74 8.63
C LEU A 102 -13.12 -9.85 8.18
N ASP A 103 -13.60 -10.85 7.44
CA ASP A 103 -12.76 -11.90 6.88
C ASP A 103 -11.73 -11.36 5.87
N ALA A 104 -12.12 -10.42 5.01
CA ALA A 104 -11.21 -9.74 4.10
C ALA A 104 -10.11 -8.97 4.85
N LEU A 105 -10.48 -8.25 5.92
CA LEU A 105 -9.53 -7.57 6.79
C LEU A 105 -8.58 -8.55 7.48
N LEU A 106 -9.08 -9.65 8.02
CA LEU A 106 -8.27 -10.69 8.66
C LEU A 106 -7.26 -11.31 7.69
N ARG A 107 -7.67 -11.58 6.46
CA ARG A 107 -6.76 -12.07 5.40
C ARG A 107 -5.66 -11.07 5.11
N LEU A 108 -6.00 -9.79 4.94
CA LEU A 108 -5.02 -8.74 4.70
C LEU A 108 -4.01 -8.65 5.85
N LEU A 109 -4.49 -8.62 7.09
CA LEU A 109 -3.63 -8.55 8.28
C LEU A 109 -2.68 -9.75 8.37
N ARG A 110 -3.16 -10.97 8.09
CA ARG A 110 -2.32 -12.18 8.06
C ARG A 110 -1.24 -12.11 7.00
N VAL A 111 -1.57 -11.61 5.80
CA VAL A 111 -0.60 -11.41 4.71
C VAL A 111 0.45 -10.38 5.14
N LEU A 112 0.03 -9.24 5.68
CA LEU A 112 0.94 -8.18 6.12
C LEU A 112 1.84 -8.62 7.27
N ALA A 113 1.29 -9.30 8.30
CA ALA A 113 2.07 -9.78 9.44
C ALA A 113 3.14 -10.81 9.02
N ARG A 114 2.80 -11.70 8.07
CA ARG A 114 3.76 -12.66 7.52
C ARG A 114 4.91 -11.97 6.79
N HIS A 115 4.59 -10.98 5.97
CA HIS A 115 5.60 -10.29 5.15
C HIS A 115 6.39 -9.25 5.95
N GLU A 116 5.79 -8.63 6.97
CA GLU A 116 6.50 -7.71 7.86
C GLU A 116 7.72 -8.38 8.51
N ARG A 117 7.54 -9.58 9.05
CA ARG A 117 8.64 -10.37 9.63
C ARG A 117 9.68 -10.75 8.58
N ALA A 118 9.23 -11.16 7.39
CA ALA A 118 10.13 -11.57 6.31
C ALA A 118 10.96 -10.39 5.76
N PHE A 119 10.41 -9.16 5.79
CA PHE A 119 11.08 -7.96 5.28
C PHE A 119 11.96 -7.25 6.33
N ALA A 120 11.94 -7.71 7.58
CA ALA A 120 12.82 -7.19 8.63
C ALA A 120 14.29 -7.63 8.45
N GLU A 121 14.53 -8.70 7.71
CA GLU A 121 15.86 -9.25 7.48
C GLU A 121 16.44 -8.72 6.16
N ALA A 122 17.74 -8.39 6.20
CA ALA A 122 18.49 -8.10 4.98
C ALA A 122 18.65 -9.38 4.15
N MET A 123 18.39 -9.31 2.85
CA MET A 123 18.50 -10.47 1.96
C MET A 123 19.01 -10.09 0.57
N PRO A 124 19.56 -11.05 -0.20
CA PRO A 124 20.00 -10.82 -1.57
C PRO A 124 18.88 -10.32 -2.48
N PRO A 125 19.18 -9.51 -3.52
CA PRO A 125 18.18 -8.97 -4.45
C PRO A 125 17.28 -10.04 -5.10
N ALA A 126 17.79 -11.22 -5.38
CA ALA A 126 17.00 -12.33 -5.92
C ALA A 126 15.92 -12.81 -4.93
N GLN A 127 16.24 -12.88 -3.63
CA GLN A 127 15.25 -13.23 -2.60
C GLN A 127 14.23 -12.10 -2.38
N TRP A 128 14.67 -10.84 -2.45
CA TRP A 128 13.74 -9.69 -2.44
C TRP A 128 12.73 -9.79 -3.57
N ARG A 129 13.18 -10.13 -4.78
CA ARG A 129 12.29 -10.36 -5.92
C ARG A 129 11.21 -11.40 -5.61
N GLU A 130 11.62 -12.59 -5.15
CA GLU A 130 10.69 -13.68 -4.81
C GLU A 130 9.69 -13.27 -3.73
N ARG A 131 10.16 -12.59 -2.68
CA ARG A 131 9.31 -12.14 -1.57
C ARG A 131 8.32 -11.05 -1.98
N LEU A 132 8.74 -10.11 -2.82
CA LEU A 132 7.87 -9.03 -3.31
C LEU A 132 6.82 -9.56 -4.30
N LEU A 133 7.19 -10.47 -5.20
CA LEU A 133 6.23 -11.15 -6.07
C LEU A 133 5.24 -11.98 -5.26
N GLY A 134 5.71 -12.75 -4.28
CA GLY A 134 4.85 -13.52 -3.38
C GLY A 134 3.89 -12.65 -2.55
N LEU A 135 4.29 -11.43 -2.19
CA LEU A 135 3.37 -10.46 -1.56
C LEU A 135 2.28 -10.01 -2.53
N LEU A 136 2.61 -9.69 -3.77
CA LEU A 136 1.62 -9.29 -4.78
C LEU A 136 0.62 -10.43 -5.06
N ASP A 137 1.10 -11.66 -5.21
CA ASP A 137 0.25 -12.83 -5.41
C ASP A 137 -0.66 -13.11 -4.20
N ALA A 138 -0.15 -12.89 -2.98
CA ALA A 138 -0.95 -13.06 -1.76
C ALA A 138 -2.03 -11.97 -1.58
N LEU A 139 -1.74 -10.74 -2.04
CA LEU A 139 -2.70 -9.62 -1.99
C LEU A 139 -3.73 -9.69 -3.13
N LEU A 140 -3.32 -10.14 -4.30
CA LEU A 140 -4.14 -10.21 -5.52
C LEU A 140 -4.06 -11.61 -6.13
N PRO A 141 -4.67 -12.64 -5.49
CA PRO A 141 -4.62 -14.02 -5.97
C PRO A 141 -5.32 -14.20 -7.33
N THR A 142 -6.17 -13.27 -7.70
CA THR A 142 -6.83 -13.23 -9.00
C THR A 142 -6.46 -11.93 -9.70
N PRO A 143 -6.03 -11.97 -10.96
CA PRO A 143 -5.69 -10.78 -11.73
C PRO A 143 -6.87 -9.79 -11.76
N PRO A 144 -6.61 -8.48 -11.63
CA PRO A 144 -7.66 -7.48 -11.69
C PRO A 144 -8.38 -7.47 -13.04
N ALA A 145 -9.70 -7.45 -13.03
CA ALA A 145 -10.50 -7.38 -14.26
C ALA A 145 -10.38 -6.01 -14.98
N ALA A 146 -10.12 -4.94 -14.23
CA ALA A 146 -9.96 -3.60 -14.79
C ALA A 146 -8.61 -3.46 -15.49
N ALA A 147 -8.61 -3.11 -16.78
CA ALA A 147 -7.40 -2.97 -17.59
C ALA A 147 -6.38 -1.97 -17.03
N ALA A 148 -6.84 -0.92 -16.34
CA ALA A 148 -5.94 0.05 -15.69
C ALA A 148 -5.22 -0.57 -14.48
N ALA A 149 -5.92 -1.35 -13.66
CA ALA A 149 -5.35 -2.06 -12.53
C ALA A 149 -4.39 -3.17 -12.99
N GLN A 150 -4.72 -3.89 -14.06
CA GLN A 150 -3.83 -4.88 -14.65
C GLN A 150 -2.54 -4.24 -15.13
N ARG A 151 -2.58 -3.11 -15.86
CA ARG A 151 -1.37 -2.40 -16.28
C ARG A 151 -0.52 -1.90 -15.10
N ALA A 152 -1.17 -1.48 -14.01
CA ALA A 152 -0.45 -1.09 -12.79
C ALA A 152 0.26 -2.29 -12.14
N LEU A 153 -0.39 -3.44 -12.10
CA LEU A 153 0.19 -4.69 -11.60
C LEU A 153 1.36 -5.16 -12.47
N ASP A 154 1.20 -5.13 -13.80
CA ASP A 154 2.26 -5.47 -14.75
C ASP A 154 3.48 -4.55 -14.59
N ARG A 155 3.23 -3.26 -14.30
CA ARG A 155 4.31 -2.31 -14.00
C ARG A 155 5.03 -2.63 -12.70
N LEU A 156 4.30 -3.04 -11.64
CA LEU A 156 4.92 -3.46 -10.39
C LEU A 156 5.79 -4.70 -10.59
N HIS A 157 5.31 -5.71 -11.32
CA HIS A 157 6.10 -6.88 -11.67
C HIS A 157 7.38 -6.49 -12.41
N ALA A 158 7.25 -5.65 -13.44
CA ALA A 158 8.40 -5.18 -14.22
C ALA A 158 9.44 -4.43 -13.37
N LEU A 159 9.01 -3.59 -12.42
CA LEU A 159 9.91 -2.89 -11.51
C LEU A 159 10.65 -3.84 -10.56
N ILE A 160 9.96 -4.87 -10.07
CA ILE A 160 10.56 -5.88 -9.19
C ILE A 160 11.59 -6.72 -9.96
N ASP A 161 11.25 -7.12 -11.19
CA ASP A 161 12.16 -7.87 -12.06
C ASP A 161 13.40 -7.03 -12.42
N ASP A 162 13.21 -5.76 -12.76
CA ASP A 162 14.29 -4.84 -13.11
C ASP A 162 15.25 -4.59 -11.95
N PHE A 163 14.73 -4.46 -10.73
CA PHE A 163 15.56 -4.35 -9.52
C PHE A 163 16.53 -5.53 -9.37
N ALA A 164 16.03 -6.76 -9.47
CA ALA A 164 16.86 -7.96 -9.34
C ALA A 164 17.83 -8.10 -10.52
N TRP A 165 17.38 -7.79 -11.74
CA TRP A 165 18.20 -7.85 -12.95
C TRP A 165 19.35 -6.83 -12.94
N GLN A 166 19.10 -5.59 -12.48
CA GLN A 166 20.15 -4.56 -12.35
C GLN A 166 21.21 -5.00 -11.34
N ALA A 167 20.81 -5.55 -10.20
CA ALA A 167 21.74 -6.09 -9.20
C ALA A 167 22.60 -7.23 -9.77
N GLN A 168 21.96 -8.15 -10.49
CA GLN A 168 22.67 -9.25 -11.15
C GLN A 168 23.69 -8.74 -12.20
N ARG A 169 23.31 -7.77 -13.02
CA ARG A 169 24.23 -7.15 -14.01
C ARG A 169 25.41 -6.46 -13.35
N ALA A 170 25.19 -5.86 -12.20
CA ALA A 170 26.26 -5.22 -11.41
C ALA A 170 27.12 -6.25 -10.64
N GLY A 171 26.82 -7.54 -10.69
CA GLY A 171 27.50 -8.57 -9.91
C GLY A 171 27.23 -8.45 -8.40
N HIS A 172 26.16 -7.76 -7.99
CA HIS A 172 25.82 -7.54 -6.60
C HIS A 172 24.94 -8.67 -6.07
N ALA A 173 25.52 -9.54 -5.24
CA ALA A 173 24.81 -10.64 -4.60
C ALA A 173 24.72 -10.50 -3.07
N ALA A 174 25.26 -9.42 -2.50
CA ALA A 174 25.22 -9.17 -1.07
C ALA A 174 23.79 -8.87 -0.60
N ALA A 175 23.55 -9.11 0.70
CA ALA A 175 22.29 -8.79 1.32
C ALA A 175 22.03 -7.27 1.30
N VAL A 176 20.79 -6.89 1.02
CA VAL A 176 20.30 -5.50 0.96
C VAL A 176 19.21 -5.34 2.02
N ASP A 177 19.29 -4.27 2.80
CA ASP A 177 18.30 -3.94 3.82
C ASP A 177 16.97 -3.50 3.22
N GLY A 178 15.86 -3.78 3.91
CA GLY A 178 14.52 -3.37 3.52
C GLY A 178 14.36 -1.85 3.34
N GLU A 179 15.11 -1.04 4.09
CA GLU A 179 15.12 0.42 3.94
C GLU A 179 15.65 0.86 2.55
N VAL A 180 16.71 0.22 2.08
CA VAL A 180 17.27 0.49 0.75
C VAL A 180 16.29 0.09 -0.34
N VAL A 181 15.67 -1.09 -0.19
CA VAL A 181 14.63 -1.58 -1.13
C VAL A 181 13.44 -0.62 -1.15
N ARG A 182 12.97 -0.19 0.02
CA ARG A 182 11.87 0.78 0.15
C ARG A 182 12.22 2.11 -0.53
N ALA A 183 13.40 2.64 -0.31
CA ALA A 183 13.86 3.88 -0.94
C ALA A 183 13.92 3.75 -2.47
N HIS A 184 14.45 2.63 -2.97
CA HIS A 184 14.51 2.33 -4.42
C HIS A 184 13.10 2.33 -5.05
N PHE A 185 12.16 1.56 -4.49
CA PHE A 185 10.81 1.50 -5.04
C PHE A 185 10.03 2.81 -4.89
N THR A 186 10.25 3.55 -3.79
CA THR A 186 9.63 4.87 -3.62
C THR A 186 10.09 5.83 -4.72
N ALA A 187 11.37 5.84 -5.04
CA ALA A 187 11.91 6.64 -6.14
C ALA A 187 11.39 6.17 -7.52
N ALA A 188 11.39 4.85 -7.77
CA ALA A 188 10.94 4.27 -9.03
C ALA A 188 9.43 4.48 -9.28
N LEU A 189 8.59 4.39 -8.26
CA LEU A 189 7.16 4.63 -8.35
C LEU A 189 6.81 6.13 -8.44
N GLY A 190 7.61 6.99 -7.81
CA GLY A 190 7.48 8.45 -7.90
C GLY A 190 7.94 9.03 -9.24
N ALA A 191 8.72 8.29 -10.02
CA ALA A 191 9.11 8.71 -11.36
C ALA A 191 7.88 8.77 -12.27
N ALA A 192 7.70 9.91 -12.96
CA ALA A 192 6.62 10.05 -13.92
C ALA A 192 6.70 8.95 -14.98
N ASP A 193 5.57 8.32 -15.28
CA ASP A 193 5.50 7.36 -16.37
C ASP A 193 5.66 8.08 -17.71
N THR A 194 6.89 8.10 -18.21
CA THR A 194 7.23 8.72 -19.51
C THR A 194 6.80 7.86 -20.70
N ARG A 195 6.22 6.66 -20.44
CA ARG A 195 5.76 5.72 -21.47
C ARG A 195 4.27 5.92 -21.84
N ALA A 196 3.65 7.02 -21.39
CA ALA A 196 2.31 7.35 -21.85
C ALA A 196 2.34 7.42 -23.40
N PRO A 197 1.44 6.66 -24.08
CA PRO A 197 1.46 6.61 -25.54
C PRO A 197 1.21 8.00 -26.11
N LEU A 198 2.19 8.51 -26.84
CA LEU A 198 2.13 9.77 -27.55
C LEU A 198 1.49 9.55 -28.91
N LEU A 199 0.65 10.48 -29.40
CA LEU A 199 0.06 10.42 -30.74
C LEU A 199 -0.95 9.26 -30.95
N THR A 200 -1.81 9.03 -29.99
CA THR A 200 -2.88 8.00 -30.08
C THR A 200 -4.10 8.43 -30.91
N GLY A 201 -3.99 9.54 -31.67
CA GLY A 201 -5.11 10.08 -32.45
C GLY A 201 -6.09 10.97 -31.70
N GLY A 202 -5.89 11.15 -30.39
CA GLY A 202 -6.67 12.05 -29.52
C GLY A 202 -5.96 13.35 -29.18
N VAL A 203 -6.54 14.12 -28.24
CA VAL A 203 -5.89 15.30 -27.66
C VAL A 203 -4.82 14.86 -26.67
N SER A 204 -3.59 15.35 -26.88
CA SER A 204 -2.47 15.05 -25.98
C SER A 204 -2.23 16.21 -25.03
N PHE A 205 -2.23 15.94 -23.73
CA PHE A 205 -1.82 16.89 -22.69
C PHE A 205 -0.39 16.55 -22.26
N ALA A 206 0.51 17.52 -22.39
CA ALA A 206 1.91 17.29 -22.09
C ALA A 206 2.61 18.53 -21.54
N ARG A 207 3.74 18.32 -20.89
CA ARG A 207 4.66 19.41 -20.57
C ARG A 207 5.37 19.85 -21.83
N MET A 208 5.74 21.13 -21.93
CA MET A 208 6.43 21.71 -23.08
C MET A 208 7.78 21.01 -23.40
N VAL A 209 8.45 20.50 -22.39
CA VAL A 209 9.67 19.69 -22.49
C VAL A 209 9.34 18.28 -22.02
N PRO A 210 9.53 17.22 -22.78
CA PRO A 210 10.41 17.03 -23.95
C PRO A 210 9.73 17.19 -25.34
N MET A 211 8.53 17.78 -25.45
CA MET A 211 7.72 17.85 -26.68
C MET A 211 8.29 18.81 -27.75
N ARG A 212 9.56 19.17 -27.68
CA ARG A 212 10.23 19.98 -28.69
C ARG A 212 10.23 19.30 -30.05
N LEU A 213 10.00 20.08 -31.11
CA LEU A 213 10.11 19.65 -32.50
C LEU A 213 9.07 18.60 -32.97
N LEU A 214 8.02 18.34 -32.20
CA LEU A 214 6.91 17.51 -32.68
C LEU A 214 5.91 18.36 -33.48
N PRO A 215 5.64 18.01 -34.74
CA PRO A 215 4.72 18.78 -35.57
C PRO A 215 3.27 18.42 -35.25
N PHE A 216 2.61 19.27 -34.46
CA PHE A 216 1.16 19.18 -34.22
C PHE A 216 0.43 20.18 -35.12
N ARG A 217 -0.75 19.80 -35.60
CA ARG A 217 -1.61 20.72 -36.39
C ARG A 217 -2.16 21.88 -35.57
N VAL A 218 -2.41 21.63 -34.28
CA VAL A 218 -2.88 22.64 -33.33
C VAL A 218 -2.12 22.44 -32.03
N ILE A 219 -1.57 23.53 -31.46
CA ILE A 219 -0.88 23.54 -30.18
C ILE A 219 -1.56 24.61 -29.32
N CYS A 220 -2.12 24.21 -28.18
CA CYS A 220 -2.68 25.12 -27.18
C CYS A 220 -1.70 25.23 -26.01
N LEU A 221 -1.20 26.43 -25.75
CA LEU A 221 -0.34 26.72 -24.61
C LEU A 221 -1.20 27.22 -23.47
N LEU A 222 -1.17 26.49 -22.34
CA LEU A 222 -1.92 26.83 -21.12
C LEU A 222 -0.95 27.31 -20.02
N GLY A 223 -1.41 28.25 -19.18
CA GLY A 223 -0.60 28.74 -18.06
C GLY A 223 0.50 29.74 -18.48
N MET A 224 0.26 30.54 -19.54
CA MET A 224 1.17 31.58 -20.01
C MET A 224 0.90 32.93 -19.27
N ASN A 225 0.72 32.87 -17.95
CA ASN A 225 0.54 34.08 -17.15
C ASN A 225 1.85 34.83 -16.99
N ASP A 226 1.73 36.13 -16.74
CA ASP A 226 2.89 36.97 -16.44
C ASP A 226 3.60 36.46 -15.16
N GLY A 227 4.91 36.23 -15.27
CA GLY A 227 5.73 35.63 -14.22
C GLY A 227 5.86 34.11 -14.26
N ASP A 228 4.96 33.37 -14.95
CA ASP A 228 5.04 31.91 -15.10
C ASP A 228 5.85 31.50 -16.33
N PHE A 229 5.84 32.35 -17.37
CA PHE A 229 6.60 32.13 -18.63
C PHE A 229 7.12 33.46 -19.21
N PRO A 230 8.42 33.53 -19.61
CA PRO A 230 9.45 32.49 -19.47
C PRO A 230 9.84 32.27 -18.00
N ARG A 231 10.08 31.03 -17.61
CA ARG A 231 10.57 30.72 -16.27
C ARG A 231 11.91 31.40 -16.07
N ARG A 232 12.00 32.23 -15.03
CA ARG A 232 13.30 32.75 -14.61
C ARG A 232 14.06 31.59 -13.97
N ASP A 233 15.18 31.18 -14.55
CA ASP A 233 16.11 30.31 -13.86
C ASP A 233 16.51 31.03 -12.57
N PRO A 234 16.36 30.39 -11.40
CA PRO A 234 17.00 30.92 -10.21
C PRO A 234 18.49 30.98 -10.55
N ALA A 235 19.03 32.20 -10.64
CA ALA A 235 20.44 32.40 -10.91
C ALA A 235 21.19 31.52 -9.92
N ALA A 236 21.86 30.48 -10.41
CA ALA A 236 22.81 29.69 -9.65
C ALA A 236 23.90 30.69 -9.25
N GLY A 237 23.77 31.22 -8.03
CA GLY A 237 24.70 32.20 -7.50
C GLY A 237 26.05 31.55 -7.24
N LEU A 238 26.89 31.57 -8.26
CA LEU A 238 28.31 31.47 -8.16
C LEU A 238 28.88 32.48 -9.15
N ASN A 239 28.97 33.71 -8.72
CA ASN A 239 29.95 34.71 -9.09
C ASN A 239 30.44 35.37 -7.82
#